data_62b0fcd4213bbd8c012cf0dab22ed6f9
#
_entry.id   62b0fcd4213bbd8c012cf0dab22ed6f9
#
_cell.length_a   1.000
_cell.length_b   1.000
_cell.length_c   1.000
_cell.angle_alpha   90.00
_cell.angle_beta   90.00
_cell.angle_gamma   90.00
#
_symmetry.space_group_name_H-M   'P 1'
#
loop_
_entity.id
_entity.type
_entity.pdbx_description
1 polymer ?
#
loop_
_entity_poly.entity_id
_entity_poly.type
_entity_poly.pdbx_seq_one_letter_code
_entity_poly.pdbx_strand_id
1 'polypeptide(L)'
;MPIHQIRLELFSGETIIDLIEERIDLAIRIGPLADSTLNARRLGTSRLRLLASPAYISRHGVPQKIEDLPSHRLLGFTAPASLNIWPLLQQGGDGLAVQPTIMASSGETLRHLVLAGAGIACLADFLTRRDVSNGQLVPIMESETLPWSQPIWAVFYKQGALAPRISVLVNFLAQHLTTILDG
;
A
#
# COMPACT_ATOMS: atom_id res chain seq x y z
N MET A 1 26.40 -1.16 16.62
CA MET A 1 26.81 -0.71 15.26
C MET A 1 25.87 0.41 14.85
N PRO A 2 26.35 1.59 14.49
CA PRO A 2 25.49 2.69 14.05
C PRO A 2 24.93 2.44 12.63
N ILE A 3 23.69 2.92 12.36
CA ILE A 3 22.97 2.64 11.12
C ILE A 3 23.68 3.12 9.85
N HIS A 4 24.45 4.22 9.94
CA HIS A 4 25.19 4.77 8.80
C HIS A 4 26.34 3.86 8.29
N GLN A 5 26.65 2.76 8.99
CA GLN A 5 27.60 1.75 8.56
C GLN A 5 26.94 0.57 7.84
N ILE A 6 25.61 0.59 7.66
CA ILE A 6 24.88 -0.47 6.99
C ILE A 6 24.79 -0.11 5.49
N ARG A 7 25.30 -1.00 4.64
CA ARG A 7 25.05 -0.94 3.19
C ARG A 7 23.70 -1.57 2.92
N LEU A 8 22.83 -0.84 2.22
CA LEU A 8 21.49 -1.29 1.82
C LEU A 8 21.43 -1.47 0.31
N GLU A 9 20.78 -2.56 -0.09
CA GLU A 9 20.33 -2.80 -1.46
C GLU A 9 18.82 -3.03 -1.38
N LEU A 10 18.04 -2.27 -2.16
CA LEU A 10 16.58 -2.25 -2.07
C LEU A 10 15.96 -2.83 -3.34
N PHE A 11 15.07 -3.79 -3.15
CA PHE A 11 14.20 -4.32 -4.19
C PHE A 11 12.78 -3.90 -3.90
N SER A 12 12.05 -3.44 -4.91
CA SER A 12 10.67 -3.00 -4.79
C SER A 12 9.76 -3.79 -5.72
N GLY A 13 8.68 -4.34 -5.20
CA GLY A 13 7.70 -5.12 -5.96
C GLY A 13 6.49 -5.46 -5.10
N GLU A 14 5.38 -5.82 -5.75
CA GLU A 14 4.13 -6.21 -5.07
C GLU A 14 4.01 -7.73 -4.88
N THR A 15 4.89 -8.51 -5.47
CA THR A 15 4.89 -9.97 -5.35
C THR A 15 5.51 -10.40 -4.03
N ILE A 16 4.87 -11.34 -3.34
CA ILE A 16 5.45 -11.97 -2.16
C ILE A 16 6.57 -12.91 -2.63
N ILE A 17 7.79 -12.62 -2.21
CA ILE A 17 8.99 -13.39 -2.53
C ILE A 17 9.42 -14.27 -1.34
N ASP A 18 10.09 -15.37 -1.62
CA ASP A 18 10.76 -16.17 -0.60
C ASP A 18 12.09 -15.51 -0.22
N LEU A 19 12.21 -15.14 1.08
CA LEU A 19 13.40 -14.43 1.58
C LEU A 19 14.67 -15.28 1.54
N ILE A 20 14.53 -16.61 1.61
CA ILE A 20 15.67 -17.54 1.63
C ILE A 20 16.18 -17.74 0.21
N GLU A 21 15.28 -18.06 -0.71
CA GLU A 21 15.61 -18.29 -2.11
C GLU A 21 16.27 -17.06 -2.73
N GLU A 22 15.71 -15.88 -2.44
CA GLU A 22 16.18 -14.60 -2.98
C GLU A 22 17.31 -13.96 -2.17
N ARG A 23 17.76 -14.62 -1.08
CA ARG A 23 18.83 -14.14 -0.18
C ARG A 23 18.59 -12.74 0.38
N ILE A 24 17.35 -12.45 0.76
CA ILE A 24 16.93 -11.17 1.32
C ILE A 24 16.97 -11.23 2.85
N ASP A 25 17.72 -10.32 3.46
CA ASP A 25 17.87 -10.23 4.92
C ASP A 25 16.58 -9.75 5.61
N LEU A 26 15.83 -8.85 4.97
CA LEU A 26 14.66 -8.18 5.53
C LEU A 26 13.67 -7.81 4.43
N ALA A 27 12.38 -8.08 4.64
CA ALA A 27 11.32 -7.56 3.78
C ALA A 27 10.36 -6.67 4.57
N ILE A 28 9.85 -5.63 3.93
CA ILE A 28 8.69 -4.88 4.40
C ILE A 28 7.45 -5.48 3.74
N ARG A 29 6.53 -6.02 4.53
CA ARG A 29 5.28 -6.62 4.06
C ARG A 29 4.09 -5.80 4.53
N ILE A 30 3.13 -5.61 3.64
CA ILE A 30 1.92 -4.83 3.87
C ILE A 30 0.73 -5.78 3.79
N GLY A 31 -0.18 -5.68 4.76
CA GLY A 31 -1.34 -6.55 4.87
C GLY A 31 -1.17 -7.68 5.90
N PRO A 32 -2.13 -8.61 5.99
CA PRO A 32 -2.08 -9.73 6.91
C PRO A 32 -0.91 -10.65 6.55
N LEU A 33 -0.25 -11.17 7.58
CA LEU A 33 0.76 -12.21 7.41
C LEU A 33 0.06 -13.57 7.49
N ALA A 34 0.36 -14.45 6.55
CA ALA A 34 0.09 -15.87 6.73
C ALA A 34 1.04 -16.44 7.79
N ASP A 35 0.61 -17.50 8.47
CA ASP A 35 1.46 -18.24 9.40
C ASP A 35 2.75 -18.66 8.67
N SER A 36 3.89 -18.21 9.20
CA SER A 36 5.18 -18.47 8.58
C SER A 36 6.24 -18.76 9.65
N THR A 37 7.31 -19.43 9.23
CA THR A 37 8.51 -19.64 10.04
C THR A 37 9.36 -18.38 10.20
N LEU A 38 8.90 -17.26 9.67
CA LEU A 38 9.56 -15.97 9.70
C LEU A 38 9.24 -15.22 10.98
N ASN A 39 10.18 -14.42 11.45
CA ASN A 39 9.90 -13.43 12.47
C ASN A 39 9.27 -12.19 11.83
N ALA A 40 8.35 -11.57 12.53
CA ALA A 40 7.72 -10.33 12.09
C ALA A 40 7.71 -9.30 13.23
N ARG A 41 8.04 -8.06 12.90
CA ARG A 41 7.87 -6.91 13.77
C ARG A 41 6.95 -5.90 13.13
N ARG A 42 5.88 -5.51 13.82
CA ARG A 42 4.97 -4.47 13.35
C ARG A 42 5.69 -3.12 13.33
N LEU A 43 5.56 -2.42 12.20
CA LEU A 43 6.12 -1.09 11.99
C LEU A 43 5.05 0.00 12.06
N GLY A 44 3.78 -0.34 11.81
CA GLY A 44 2.65 0.58 11.82
C GLY A 44 1.46 0.02 11.04
N THR A 45 0.57 0.91 10.67
CA THR A 45 -0.59 0.63 9.82
C THR A 45 -0.74 1.69 8.73
N SER A 46 -1.40 1.33 7.65
CA SER A 46 -1.81 2.28 6.62
C SER A 46 -3.25 2.01 6.21
N ARG A 47 -4.00 3.07 5.93
CA ARG A 47 -5.37 2.97 5.38
C ARG A 47 -5.30 2.91 3.86
N LEU A 48 -6.31 2.30 3.26
CA LEU A 48 -6.58 2.38 1.84
C LEU A 48 -7.58 3.52 1.58
N ARG A 49 -7.32 4.29 0.53
CA ARG A 49 -8.21 5.39 0.09
C ARG A 49 -8.47 5.30 -1.40
N LEU A 50 -9.69 5.61 -1.80
CA LEU A 50 -10.01 5.86 -3.20
C LEU A 50 -9.60 7.29 -3.51
N LEU A 51 -8.80 7.47 -4.57
CA LEU A 51 -8.16 8.73 -4.91
C LEU A 51 -8.35 9.07 -6.37
N ALA A 52 -8.56 10.35 -6.63
CA ALA A 52 -8.55 10.94 -7.96
C ALA A 52 -7.83 12.29 -7.92
N SER A 53 -7.30 12.75 -9.05
CA SER A 53 -6.78 14.12 -9.14
C SER A 53 -7.92 15.13 -9.37
N PRO A 54 -7.76 16.40 -8.93
CA PRO A 54 -8.73 17.47 -9.23
C PRO A 54 -9.02 17.61 -10.73
N ALA A 55 -8.00 17.42 -11.57
CA ALA A 55 -8.15 17.49 -13.02
C ALA A 55 -9.04 16.37 -13.58
N TYR A 56 -8.98 15.17 -13.01
CA TYR A 56 -9.88 14.08 -13.38
C TYR A 56 -11.32 14.39 -12.94
N ILE A 57 -11.49 14.79 -11.68
CA ILE A 57 -12.79 15.12 -11.08
C ILE A 57 -13.49 16.23 -11.88
N SER A 58 -12.76 17.27 -12.25
CA SER A 58 -13.33 18.40 -13.05
C SER A 58 -13.88 17.95 -14.38
N ARG A 59 -13.31 16.92 -15.02
CA ARG A 59 -13.75 16.42 -16.33
C ARG A 59 -14.81 15.33 -16.26
N HIS A 60 -14.82 14.53 -15.24
CA HIS A 60 -15.64 13.30 -15.18
C HIS A 60 -16.62 13.28 -13.99
N GLY A 61 -16.57 14.28 -13.11
CA GLY A 61 -17.35 14.28 -11.87
C GLY A 61 -16.74 13.40 -10.79
N VAL A 62 -17.41 13.36 -9.65
CA VAL A 62 -17.07 12.50 -8.49
C VAL A 62 -18.12 11.41 -8.38
N PRO A 63 -17.75 10.12 -8.42
CA PRO A 63 -18.70 9.05 -8.14
C PRO A 63 -19.22 9.20 -6.70
N GLN A 64 -20.53 9.10 -6.51
CA GLN A 64 -21.20 9.25 -5.23
C GLN A 64 -21.52 7.89 -4.60
N LYS A 65 -21.67 6.86 -5.41
CA LYS A 65 -22.05 5.50 -5.02
C LYS A 65 -21.33 4.46 -5.89
N ILE A 66 -21.35 3.22 -5.46
CA ILE A 66 -20.64 2.12 -6.11
C ILE A 66 -21.10 1.94 -7.57
N GLU A 67 -22.38 2.13 -7.83
CA GLU A 67 -22.97 1.99 -9.18
C GLU A 67 -22.46 3.03 -10.19
N ASP A 68 -21.84 4.10 -9.71
CA ASP A 68 -21.25 5.13 -10.58
C ASP A 68 -19.87 4.71 -11.12
N LEU A 69 -19.16 3.81 -10.40
CA LEU A 69 -17.79 3.40 -10.72
C LEU A 69 -17.61 2.85 -12.13
N PRO A 70 -18.54 2.05 -12.70
CA PRO A 70 -18.39 1.55 -14.07
C PRO A 70 -18.34 2.64 -15.14
N SER A 71 -18.84 3.86 -14.85
CA SER A 71 -18.74 5.01 -15.76
C SER A 71 -17.40 5.75 -15.67
N HIS A 72 -16.58 5.40 -14.68
CA HIS A 72 -15.26 5.97 -14.46
C HIS A 72 -14.13 5.04 -14.92
N ARG A 73 -12.99 5.63 -15.21
CA ARG A 73 -11.77 4.86 -15.50
C ARG A 73 -11.12 4.43 -14.19
N LEU A 74 -11.10 3.13 -13.94
CA LEU A 74 -10.50 2.54 -12.75
C LEU A 74 -9.08 2.08 -13.06
N LEU A 75 -8.16 2.39 -12.16
CA LEU A 75 -6.76 2.00 -12.23
C LEU A 75 -6.48 0.95 -11.15
N GLY A 76 -5.76 -0.11 -11.48
CA GLY A 76 -5.49 -1.18 -10.54
C GLY A 76 -4.20 -1.94 -10.82
N PHE A 77 -3.97 -2.97 -10.01
CA PHE A 77 -2.77 -3.78 -10.08
C PHE A 77 -2.90 -4.93 -11.08
N THR A 78 -1.79 -5.27 -11.75
CA THR A 78 -1.73 -6.45 -12.60
C THR A 78 -1.75 -7.75 -11.78
N ALA A 79 -1.12 -7.75 -10.60
CA ALA A 79 -1.05 -8.87 -9.67
C ALA A 79 -0.58 -8.38 -8.27
N PRO A 80 -0.98 -9.07 -7.19
CA PRO A 80 -2.02 -10.11 -7.14
C PRO A 80 -3.43 -9.51 -7.27
N ALA A 81 -4.40 -10.31 -7.71
CA ALA A 81 -5.79 -9.87 -7.92
C ALA A 81 -6.46 -9.30 -6.65
N SER A 82 -6.01 -9.73 -5.47
CA SER A 82 -6.50 -9.23 -4.18
C SER A 82 -6.28 -7.74 -3.96
N LEU A 83 -5.30 -7.12 -4.64
CA LEU A 83 -5.07 -5.67 -4.56
C LEU A 83 -6.14 -4.86 -5.31
N ASN A 84 -6.96 -5.52 -6.14
CA ASN A 84 -8.10 -4.93 -6.82
C ASN A 84 -9.43 -5.15 -6.08
N ILE A 85 -9.38 -5.61 -4.82
CA ILE A 85 -10.53 -5.61 -3.91
C ILE A 85 -10.47 -4.29 -3.15
N TRP A 86 -11.39 -3.38 -3.48
CA TRP A 86 -11.45 -2.05 -2.87
C TRP A 86 -12.32 -2.08 -1.60
N PRO A 87 -11.98 -1.30 -0.57
CA PRO A 87 -12.68 -1.30 0.71
C PRO A 87 -14.01 -0.53 0.62
N LEU A 88 -14.91 -0.94 -0.25
CA LEU A 88 -16.21 -0.32 -0.45
C LEU A 88 -17.31 -1.12 0.24
N LEU A 89 -18.29 -0.39 0.79
CA LEU A 89 -19.45 -0.96 1.50
C LEU A 89 -20.34 -1.71 0.49
N GLN A 90 -20.21 -3.04 0.43
CA GLN A 90 -21.09 -3.90 -0.34
C GLN A 90 -21.84 -4.88 0.58
N GLN A 91 -22.98 -5.40 0.14
CA GLN A 91 -23.68 -6.47 0.87
C GLN A 91 -22.75 -7.69 1.00
N GLY A 92 -22.36 -8.03 2.25
CA GLY A 92 -21.39 -9.10 2.55
C GLY A 92 -20.12 -8.65 3.25
N GLY A 93 -19.75 -7.36 3.16
CA GLY A 93 -18.68 -6.79 3.98
C GLY A 93 -17.25 -7.02 3.50
N ASP A 94 -17.04 -7.79 2.42
CA ASP A 94 -15.70 -8.23 1.97
C ASP A 94 -15.02 -7.30 0.97
N GLY A 95 -15.55 -6.08 0.80
CA GLY A 95 -15.08 -5.12 -0.21
C GLY A 95 -15.58 -5.44 -1.61
N LEU A 96 -15.26 -4.58 -2.55
CA LEU A 96 -15.67 -4.67 -3.96
C LEU A 96 -14.50 -5.09 -4.84
N ALA A 97 -14.61 -6.22 -5.53
CA ALA A 97 -13.69 -6.59 -6.59
C ALA A 97 -13.97 -5.72 -7.83
N VAL A 98 -13.05 -4.84 -8.17
CA VAL A 98 -13.16 -3.96 -9.32
C VAL A 98 -12.49 -4.55 -10.56
N GLN A 99 -12.92 -4.08 -11.74
CA GLN A 99 -12.31 -4.43 -13.03
C GLN A 99 -11.55 -3.19 -13.57
N PRO A 100 -10.25 -3.06 -13.30
CA PRO A 100 -9.48 -1.91 -13.77
C PRO A 100 -9.35 -1.91 -15.29
N THR A 101 -9.47 -0.72 -15.91
CA THR A 101 -9.24 -0.53 -17.36
C THR A 101 -7.78 -0.23 -17.66
N ILE A 102 -7.01 0.26 -16.68
CA ILE A 102 -5.57 0.47 -16.76
C ILE A 102 -4.94 -0.26 -15.56
N MET A 103 -3.93 -1.06 -15.82
CA MET A 103 -3.25 -1.83 -14.79
C MET A 103 -1.74 -1.58 -14.81
N ALA A 104 -1.15 -1.55 -13.62
CA ALA A 104 0.30 -1.45 -13.44
C ALA A 104 0.77 -2.44 -12.36
N SER A 105 2.04 -2.81 -12.41
CA SER A 105 2.65 -3.74 -11.45
C SER A 105 3.18 -3.07 -10.18
N SER A 106 2.98 -1.75 -10.02
CA SER A 106 3.54 -0.98 -8.92
C SER A 106 2.58 0.11 -8.47
N GLY A 107 2.39 0.24 -7.15
CA GLY A 107 1.57 1.28 -6.54
C GLY A 107 2.09 2.69 -6.86
N GLU A 108 3.41 2.87 -6.97
CA GLU A 108 4.00 4.16 -7.35
C GLU A 108 3.64 4.55 -8.79
N THR A 109 3.62 3.59 -9.72
CA THR A 109 3.15 3.84 -11.09
C THR A 109 1.68 4.23 -11.11
N LEU A 110 0.83 3.52 -10.36
CA LEU A 110 -0.59 3.87 -10.23
C LEU A 110 -0.77 5.28 -9.65
N ARG A 111 -0.01 5.63 -8.61
CA ARG A 111 -0.01 6.98 -8.02
C ARG A 111 0.27 8.05 -9.08
N HIS A 112 1.30 7.88 -9.88
CA HIS A 112 1.63 8.82 -10.96
C HIS A 112 0.54 8.92 -12.03
N LEU A 113 -0.09 7.80 -12.37
CA LEU A 113 -1.23 7.79 -13.31
C LEU A 113 -2.43 8.57 -12.74
N VAL A 114 -2.75 8.41 -11.45
CA VAL A 114 -3.82 9.18 -10.80
C VAL A 114 -3.49 10.67 -10.78
N LEU A 115 -2.25 11.04 -10.41
CA LEU A 115 -1.77 12.42 -10.42
C LEU A 115 -1.90 13.05 -11.83
N ALA A 116 -1.60 12.29 -12.87
CA ALA A 116 -1.76 12.70 -14.26
C ALA A 116 -3.23 12.77 -14.72
N GLY A 117 -4.19 12.44 -13.88
CA GLY A 117 -5.61 12.49 -14.21
C GLY A 117 -6.08 11.35 -15.11
N ALA A 118 -5.43 10.18 -15.04
CA ALA A 118 -5.79 9.02 -15.85
C ALA A 118 -7.04 8.30 -15.35
N GLY A 119 -7.41 8.43 -14.06
CA GLY A 119 -8.56 7.75 -13.48
C GLY A 119 -8.58 7.77 -11.95
N ILE A 120 -9.30 6.81 -11.38
CA ILE A 120 -9.46 6.57 -9.95
C ILE A 120 -8.66 5.33 -9.55
N ALA A 121 -7.93 5.38 -8.44
CA ALA A 121 -7.27 4.21 -7.86
C ALA A 121 -7.53 4.11 -6.36
N CYS A 122 -7.44 2.88 -5.83
CA CYS A 122 -7.38 2.62 -4.40
C CYS A 122 -5.90 2.41 -4.02
N LEU A 123 -5.36 3.32 -3.22
CA LEU A 123 -3.95 3.32 -2.84
C LEU A 123 -3.78 3.51 -1.34
N ALA A 124 -2.65 3.02 -0.83
CA ALA A 124 -2.29 3.15 0.56
C ALA A 124 -1.92 4.59 0.94
N ASP A 125 -2.33 5.00 2.13
CA ASP A 125 -2.14 6.36 2.66
C ASP A 125 -0.65 6.73 2.80
N PHE A 126 0.20 5.78 3.20
CA PHE A 126 1.64 6.03 3.30
C PHE A 126 2.27 6.48 1.98
N LEU A 127 1.71 6.04 0.85
CA LEU A 127 2.19 6.37 -0.49
C LEU A 127 1.68 7.74 -0.97
N THR A 128 0.47 8.14 -0.54
CA THR A 128 -0.29 9.24 -1.15
C THR A 128 -0.53 10.43 -0.22
N ARG A 129 -0.17 10.31 1.07
CA ARG A 129 -0.44 11.33 2.09
C ARG A 129 0.04 12.74 1.69
N ARG A 130 1.24 12.85 1.12
CA ARG A 130 1.79 14.14 0.67
C ARG A 130 0.98 14.74 -0.47
N ASP A 131 0.52 13.93 -1.41
CA ASP A 131 -0.27 14.42 -2.54
C ASP A 131 -1.64 14.89 -2.09
N VAL A 132 -2.24 14.17 -1.13
CA VAL A 132 -3.52 14.58 -0.51
C VAL A 132 -3.34 15.88 0.28
N SER A 133 -2.29 15.98 1.11
CA SER A 133 -2.03 17.20 1.90
C SER A 133 -1.74 18.43 1.02
N ASN A 134 -1.16 18.23 -0.16
CA ASN A 134 -0.88 19.27 -1.14
C ASN A 134 -2.06 19.55 -2.10
N GLY A 135 -3.19 18.85 -1.94
CA GLY A 135 -4.35 18.96 -2.81
C GLY A 135 -4.17 18.44 -4.23
N GLN A 136 -3.11 17.67 -4.49
CA GLN A 136 -2.83 17.05 -5.80
C GLN A 136 -3.68 15.80 -6.02
N LEU A 137 -4.05 15.12 -4.94
CA LEU A 137 -5.02 14.03 -4.92
C LEU A 137 -6.14 14.35 -3.92
N VAL A 138 -7.34 13.92 -4.25
CA VAL A 138 -8.54 14.11 -3.44
C VAL A 138 -9.10 12.73 -3.09
N PRO A 139 -9.30 12.44 -1.79
CA PRO A 139 -10.07 11.27 -1.36
C PRO A 139 -11.53 11.39 -1.84
N ILE A 140 -12.06 10.31 -2.37
CA ILE A 140 -13.44 10.24 -2.86
C ILE A 140 -14.17 9.08 -2.22
N MET A 141 -15.49 9.13 -2.18
CA MET A 141 -16.37 8.09 -1.64
C MET A 141 -16.02 7.68 -0.20
N GLU A 142 -15.58 8.61 0.64
CA GLU A 142 -15.16 8.29 2.02
C GLU A 142 -16.33 7.73 2.85
N SER A 143 -17.57 8.16 2.62
CA SER A 143 -18.78 7.61 3.27
C SER A 143 -19.09 6.17 2.88
N GLU A 144 -18.69 5.76 1.69
CA GLU A 144 -18.90 4.43 1.13
C GLU A 144 -17.71 3.48 1.40
N THR A 145 -16.65 4.01 2.01
CA THR A 145 -15.40 3.27 2.20
C THR A 145 -15.33 2.66 3.60
N LEU A 146 -15.08 1.36 3.65
CA LEU A 146 -14.77 0.64 4.89
C LEU A 146 -13.43 1.13 5.47
N PRO A 147 -13.30 1.24 6.80
CA PRO A 147 -12.05 1.69 7.44
C PRO A 147 -10.98 0.59 7.44
N TRP A 148 -10.65 0.05 6.27
CA TRP A 148 -9.61 -0.97 6.17
C TRP A 148 -8.23 -0.41 6.45
N SER A 149 -7.61 -1.03 7.43
CA SER A 149 -6.25 -0.73 7.86
C SER A 149 -5.36 -1.93 7.58
N GLN A 150 -4.29 -1.69 6.83
CA GLN A 150 -3.30 -2.69 6.50
C GLN A 150 -2.12 -2.58 7.46
N PRO A 151 -1.80 -3.62 8.26
CA PRO A 151 -0.60 -3.63 9.06
C PRO A 151 0.63 -3.67 8.17
N ILE A 152 1.68 -2.99 8.61
CA ILE A 152 2.99 -2.95 7.94
C ILE A 152 3.99 -3.66 8.84
N TRP A 153 4.73 -4.61 8.28
CA TRP A 153 5.62 -5.50 8.99
C TRP A 153 7.04 -5.47 8.43
N ALA A 154 8.02 -5.50 9.33
CA ALA A 154 9.37 -5.96 9.02
C ALA A 154 9.41 -7.47 9.23
N VAL A 155 9.70 -8.21 8.15
CA VAL A 155 9.74 -9.69 8.17
C VAL A 155 11.15 -10.14 7.85
N PHE A 156 11.69 -11.07 8.65
CA PHE A 156 13.04 -11.57 8.53
C PHE A 156 13.14 -13.02 8.99
N TYR A 157 14.17 -13.71 8.55
CA TYR A 157 14.31 -15.13 8.81
C TYR A 157 14.76 -15.43 10.25
N LYS A 158 14.28 -16.56 10.81
CA LYS A 158 14.49 -16.99 12.20
C LYS A 158 15.69 -17.95 12.30
N GLN A 159 16.87 -17.58 11.87
CA GLN A 159 18.06 -18.40 12.16
C GLN A 159 18.95 -17.74 13.22
N GLY A 160 19.03 -18.38 14.40
CA GLY A 160 19.95 -17.97 15.46
C GLY A 160 19.63 -16.61 16.09
N ALA A 161 20.62 -16.02 16.73
CA ALA A 161 20.54 -14.63 17.18
C ALA A 161 20.47 -13.71 15.95
N LEU A 162 19.49 -12.82 15.94
CA LEU A 162 19.31 -11.82 14.89
C LEU A 162 20.65 -11.11 14.64
N ALA A 163 21.13 -11.14 13.40
CA ALA A 163 22.38 -10.46 13.08
C ALA A 163 22.29 -9.00 13.53
N PRO A 164 23.29 -8.46 14.25
CA PRO A 164 23.22 -7.12 14.86
C PRO A 164 22.80 -6.04 13.85
N ARG A 165 23.22 -6.14 12.58
CA ARG A 165 22.85 -5.23 11.50
C ARG A 165 21.35 -5.21 11.22
N ILE A 166 20.68 -6.40 11.22
CA ILE A 166 19.23 -6.50 10.98
C ILE A 166 18.47 -5.93 12.18
N SER A 167 18.88 -6.27 13.40
CA SER A 167 18.29 -5.74 14.63
C SER A 167 18.34 -4.20 14.68
N VAL A 168 19.49 -3.60 14.34
CA VAL A 168 19.65 -2.15 14.29
C VAL A 168 18.73 -1.54 13.25
N LEU A 169 18.65 -2.12 12.04
CA LEU A 169 17.79 -1.63 10.97
C LEU A 169 16.30 -1.74 11.34
N VAL A 170 15.87 -2.88 11.85
CA VAL A 170 14.47 -3.09 12.29
C VAL A 170 14.08 -2.14 13.41
N ASN A 171 14.98 -1.89 14.39
CA ASN A 171 14.73 -0.92 15.46
C ASN A 171 14.62 0.50 14.91
N PHE A 172 15.51 0.88 14.01
CA PHE A 172 15.47 2.18 13.36
C PHE A 172 14.16 2.38 12.60
N LEU A 173 13.77 1.41 11.76
CA LEU A 173 12.51 1.46 11.01
C LEU A 173 11.30 1.56 11.95
N ALA A 174 11.26 0.75 13.01
CA ALA A 174 10.16 0.79 13.98
C ALA A 174 10.03 2.15 14.68
N GLN A 175 11.13 2.80 15.01
CA GLN A 175 11.12 4.11 15.68
C GLN A 175 10.68 5.24 14.74
N HIS A 176 11.08 5.20 13.47
CA HIS A 176 10.84 6.30 12.54
C HIS A 176 9.55 6.14 11.72
N LEU A 177 9.20 4.91 11.34
CA LEU A 177 8.01 4.67 10.53
C LEU A 177 6.72 4.73 11.36
N THR A 178 6.70 4.32 12.62
CA THR A 178 5.51 4.42 13.48
C THR A 178 4.99 5.86 13.52
N THR A 179 5.88 6.83 13.69
CA THR A 179 5.50 8.26 13.71
C THR A 179 4.96 8.74 12.36
N ILE A 180 5.43 8.16 11.24
CA ILE A 180 5.00 8.55 9.89
C ILE A 180 3.70 7.84 9.50
N LEU A 181 3.48 6.62 9.96
CA LEU A 181 2.38 5.77 9.53
C LEU A 181 1.10 5.98 10.38
N ASP A 182 1.26 6.23 11.67
CA ASP A 182 0.15 6.35 12.62
C ASP A 182 -0.31 7.82 12.82
N GLY A 183 0.37 8.80 12.25
CA GLY A 183 0.01 10.24 12.18
C GLY A 183 -0.77 10.53 10.91
#